data_c2debc9ecc9ccf74be45fd53c6585960
#
_entry.id   c2debc9ecc9ccf74be45fd53c6585960
#
_cell.length_a   1.000
_cell.length_b   1.000
_cell.length_c   1.000
_cell.angle_alpha   90.00
_cell.angle_beta   90.00
_cell.angle_gamma   90.00
#
_symmetry.space_group_name_H-M   'P 1'
#
loop_
_entity.id
_entity.type
_entity.pdbx_description
1 polymer ?
#
loop_
_entity_poly.entity_id
_entity_poly.type
_entity_poly.pdbx_seq_one_letter_code
_entity_poly.pdbx_strand_id
1 'polypeptide(L)'
;MPPAEATGGEAGAADDAYAQPTPRLLYVHDDLTEEVATGFGPASAAAALTRSLFELLGQDRERVVILTLEDQLERVIAQGGHAPFDLALGIAAAGERVALALHARTGWFPRVRRLGLTREEDGRGGYRLVSTVPAPLPDQLQGIAECRTLAVVDDTIFSGLTMRSVLEVFSPDLLSRTHAFCLRGVADSIAAVAKLCPLTAGVVAPGRILEDVSFINASGLVRRVSIRPQGRPPLAFFERPEWIRAWFPGRDEEVVATCRRLNALLEPIA
;
A
#
# COMPACT_ATOMS: atom_id res chain seq x y z
N MET A 1 -28.32 27.67 -43.58
CA MET A 1 -28.26 26.55 -42.68
C MET A 1 -27.06 26.76 -41.76
N PRO A 2 -27.22 26.98 -40.45
CA PRO A 2 -26.11 27.02 -39.51
C PRO A 2 -25.69 25.59 -39.14
N PRO A 3 -24.41 25.38 -38.80
CA PRO A 3 -23.96 24.05 -38.36
C PRO A 3 -24.42 23.76 -36.94
N ALA A 4 -24.76 22.48 -36.71
CA ALA A 4 -25.20 21.93 -35.44
C ALA A 4 -24.08 22.04 -34.37
N GLU A 5 -24.45 22.57 -33.25
CA GLU A 5 -23.67 22.52 -32.00
C GLU A 5 -23.56 21.09 -31.54
N ALA A 6 -22.34 20.60 -31.45
CA ALA A 6 -22.02 19.39 -30.76
C ALA A 6 -21.97 19.70 -29.24
N THR A 7 -23.08 19.46 -28.55
CA THR A 7 -23.15 19.52 -27.10
C THR A 7 -22.48 18.29 -26.48
N GLY A 8 -21.49 18.56 -25.67
CA GLY A 8 -21.18 18.05 -24.36
C GLY A 8 -21.38 16.57 -24.07
N GLY A 9 -20.35 15.92 -23.61
CA GLY A 9 -20.43 14.59 -23.06
C GLY A 9 -19.07 13.99 -22.69
N GLU A 10 -18.23 14.69 -21.96
CA GLU A 10 -16.99 14.09 -21.45
C GLU A 10 -16.69 14.40 -19.97
N ALA A 11 -17.70 14.70 -19.19
CA ALA A 11 -17.54 14.87 -17.74
C ALA A 11 -17.81 13.58 -16.94
N GLY A 12 -18.26 12.49 -17.58
CA GLY A 12 -18.66 11.24 -16.93
C GLY A 12 -17.55 10.18 -16.81
N ALA A 13 -16.54 10.21 -17.65
CA ALA A 13 -15.59 9.09 -17.73
C ALA A 13 -14.55 9.02 -16.59
N ALA A 14 -14.28 10.12 -15.90
CA ALA A 14 -13.33 10.14 -14.79
C ALA A 14 -13.91 9.64 -13.46
N ASP A 15 -15.22 9.75 -13.26
CA ASP A 15 -15.89 9.27 -12.05
C ASP A 15 -16.16 7.75 -12.10
N ASP A 16 -16.35 7.18 -13.28
CA ASP A 16 -16.57 5.74 -13.45
C ASP A 16 -15.32 4.88 -13.22
N ALA A 17 -14.12 5.44 -13.35
CA ALA A 17 -12.87 4.72 -13.08
C ALA A 17 -12.72 4.32 -11.59
N TYR A 18 -13.47 4.95 -10.69
CA TYR A 18 -13.51 4.64 -9.26
C TYR A 18 -14.78 3.89 -8.82
N ALA A 19 -15.76 3.73 -9.70
CA ALA A 19 -16.93 2.87 -9.50
C ALA A 19 -16.55 1.40 -9.75
N GLN A 20 -15.54 0.91 -9.00
CA GLN A 20 -15.09 -0.47 -9.13
C GLN A 20 -16.12 -1.44 -8.56
N PRO A 21 -16.28 -2.64 -9.15
CA PRO A 21 -17.09 -3.68 -8.54
C PRO A 21 -16.58 -3.95 -7.12
N THR A 22 -17.48 -4.10 -6.16
CA THR A 22 -17.14 -4.35 -4.76
C THR A 22 -16.29 -5.62 -4.67
N PRO A 23 -15.02 -5.55 -4.22
CA PRO A 23 -14.21 -6.74 -4.08
C PRO A 23 -14.84 -7.70 -3.08
N ARG A 24 -14.64 -9.01 -3.26
CA ARG A 24 -15.17 -10.03 -2.34
C ARG A 24 -14.48 -9.99 -0.99
N LEU A 25 -13.17 -9.72 -1.00
CA LEU A 25 -12.33 -9.63 0.20
C LEU A 25 -11.63 -8.27 0.28
N LEU A 26 -11.73 -7.63 1.42
CA LEU A 26 -11.02 -6.41 1.75
C LEU A 26 -10.01 -6.69 2.87
N TYR A 27 -8.74 -6.55 2.58
CA TYR A 27 -7.67 -6.59 3.57
C TYR A 27 -7.41 -5.18 4.08
N VAL A 28 -7.62 -4.96 5.36
CA VAL A 28 -7.37 -3.67 6.05
C VAL A 28 -6.10 -3.80 6.87
N HIS A 29 -5.06 -3.08 6.49
CA HIS A 29 -3.85 -3.00 7.28
C HIS A 29 -4.02 -2.00 8.42
N ASP A 30 -3.82 -2.48 9.65
CA ASP A 30 -3.79 -1.63 10.84
C ASP A 30 -2.44 -0.89 10.92
N ASP A 31 -2.42 0.32 10.40
CA ASP A 31 -1.34 1.29 10.52
C ASP A 31 -1.70 2.47 11.44
N LEU A 32 -2.84 2.37 12.14
CA LEU A 32 -3.35 3.42 13.01
C LEU A 32 -3.19 3.14 14.49
N THR A 33 -3.39 1.90 14.93
CA THR A 33 -3.49 1.59 16.38
C THR A 33 -2.24 2.01 17.14
N GLU A 34 -1.06 1.60 16.66
CA GLU A 34 0.21 1.94 17.32
C GLU A 34 0.54 3.43 17.18
N GLU A 35 0.32 4.01 15.99
CA GLU A 35 0.59 5.41 15.73
C GLU A 35 -0.26 6.32 16.62
N VAL A 36 -1.57 6.03 16.71
CA VAL A 36 -2.49 6.80 17.55
C VAL A 36 -2.17 6.63 19.03
N ALA A 37 -1.84 5.41 19.47
CA ALA A 37 -1.46 5.17 20.86
C ALA A 37 -0.17 5.92 21.24
N THR A 38 0.79 5.99 20.33
CA THR A 38 2.07 6.71 20.53
C THR A 38 1.88 8.23 20.49
N GLY A 39 1.12 8.74 19.51
CA GLY A 39 0.97 10.18 19.31
C GLY A 39 -0.02 10.85 20.27
N PHE A 40 -1.06 10.16 20.67
CA PHE A 40 -2.17 10.71 21.48
C PHE A 40 -2.32 10.06 22.86
N GLY A 41 -1.64 8.93 23.08
CA GLY A 41 -1.78 8.12 24.28
C GLY A 41 -2.83 7.01 24.16
N PRO A 42 -2.60 5.83 24.79
CA PRO A 42 -3.46 4.66 24.65
C PRO A 42 -4.86 4.81 25.28
N ALA A 43 -5.03 5.76 26.22
CA ALA A 43 -6.31 6.08 26.86
C ALA A 43 -7.03 7.28 26.23
N SER A 44 -6.52 7.84 25.13
CA SER A 44 -7.09 9.02 24.48
C SER A 44 -8.41 8.72 23.77
N ALA A 45 -9.18 9.78 23.49
CA ALA A 45 -10.39 9.68 22.67
C ALA A 45 -10.09 9.17 21.25
N ALA A 46 -8.93 9.54 20.68
CA ALA A 46 -8.47 9.04 19.40
C ALA A 46 -8.23 7.53 19.44
N ALA A 47 -7.54 7.02 20.46
CA ALA A 47 -7.32 5.57 20.64
C ALA A 47 -8.63 4.80 20.84
N ALA A 48 -9.59 5.37 21.58
CA ALA A 48 -10.92 4.77 21.75
C ALA A 48 -11.67 4.68 20.42
N LEU A 49 -11.68 5.77 19.62
CA LEU A 49 -12.31 5.77 18.29
C LEU A 49 -11.62 4.84 17.30
N THR A 50 -10.29 4.72 17.36
CA THR A 50 -9.54 3.76 16.53
C THR A 50 -9.96 2.31 16.83
N ARG A 51 -10.08 1.95 18.11
CA ARG A 51 -10.60 0.62 18.49
C ARG A 51 -12.03 0.41 17.98
N SER A 52 -12.92 1.39 18.19
CA SER A 52 -14.31 1.30 17.70
C SER A 52 -14.36 1.16 16.17
N LEU A 53 -13.48 1.84 15.43
CA LEU A 53 -13.38 1.67 13.98
C LEU A 53 -13.02 0.23 13.62
N PHE A 54 -11.98 -0.35 14.22
CA PHE A 54 -11.58 -1.73 13.93
C PHE A 54 -12.62 -2.77 14.36
N GLU A 55 -13.31 -2.55 15.48
CA GLU A 55 -14.44 -3.38 15.90
C GLU A 55 -15.56 -3.35 14.86
N LEU A 56 -15.89 -2.17 14.33
CA LEU A 56 -16.89 -1.99 13.29
C LEU A 56 -16.49 -2.64 11.98
N LEU A 57 -15.25 -2.42 11.51
CA LEU A 57 -14.73 -3.03 10.29
C LEU A 57 -14.69 -4.56 10.39
N GLY A 58 -14.29 -5.10 11.53
CA GLY A 58 -14.15 -6.53 11.80
C GLY A 58 -15.46 -7.30 12.01
N GLN A 59 -16.63 -6.64 12.00
CA GLN A 59 -17.92 -7.33 12.13
C GLN A 59 -18.25 -8.21 10.92
N ASP A 60 -17.79 -7.84 9.72
CA ASP A 60 -17.95 -8.64 8.50
C ASP A 60 -16.72 -9.52 8.24
N ARG A 61 -16.61 -10.59 9.00
CA ARG A 61 -15.45 -11.50 8.96
C ARG A 61 -15.33 -12.30 7.65
N GLU A 62 -16.39 -12.36 6.88
CA GLU A 62 -16.38 -13.05 5.58
C GLU A 62 -15.78 -12.19 4.48
N ARG A 63 -15.85 -10.86 4.62
CA ARG A 63 -15.41 -9.91 3.61
C ARG A 63 -14.23 -9.03 4.05
N VAL A 64 -14.00 -8.88 5.35
CA VAL A 64 -12.97 -7.99 5.89
C VAL A 64 -11.96 -8.78 6.70
N VAL A 65 -10.70 -8.69 6.31
CA VAL A 65 -9.56 -9.27 7.02
C VAL A 65 -8.68 -8.14 7.55
N ILE A 66 -8.62 -7.98 8.86
CA ILE A 66 -7.73 -7.00 9.50
C ILE A 66 -6.35 -7.64 9.65
N LEU A 67 -5.32 -6.93 9.18
CA LEU A 67 -3.92 -7.36 9.22
C LEU A 67 -3.13 -6.38 10.10
N THR A 68 -2.57 -6.86 11.19
CA THR A 68 -1.59 -6.08 11.96
C THR A 68 -0.21 -6.13 11.29
N LEU A 69 0.65 -5.16 11.58
CA LEU A 69 2.04 -5.20 11.13
C LEU A 69 2.76 -6.42 11.69
N GLU A 70 2.54 -6.74 12.97
CA GLU A 70 3.15 -7.86 13.67
C GLU A 70 2.83 -9.19 13.00
N ASP A 71 1.54 -9.51 12.80
CA ASP A 71 1.12 -10.75 12.14
C ASP A 71 1.75 -10.93 10.76
N GLN A 72 1.90 -9.83 10.01
CA GLN A 72 2.49 -9.88 8.68
C GLN A 72 4.01 -10.13 8.74
N LEU A 73 4.71 -9.47 9.67
CA LEU A 73 6.15 -9.69 9.89
C LEU A 73 6.43 -11.12 10.33
N GLU A 74 5.65 -11.65 11.29
CA GLU A 74 5.78 -13.04 11.75
C GLU A 74 5.60 -14.03 10.60
N ARG A 75 4.63 -13.80 9.71
CA ARG A 75 4.42 -14.65 8.52
C ARG A 75 5.58 -14.60 7.53
N VAL A 76 6.22 -13.44 7.34
CA VAL A 76 7.44 -13.34 6.53
C VAL A 76 8.57 -14.11 7.19
N ILE A 77 8.79 -13.95 8.49
CA ILE A 77 9.85 -14.59 9.25
C ILE A 77 9.68 -16.12 9.29
N ALA A 78 8.44 -16.58 9.45
CA ALA A 78 8.12 -18.03 9.52
C ALA A 78 8.43 -18.79 8.23
N GLN A 79 8.60 -18.10 7.06
CA GLN A 79 8.93 -18.75 5.81
C GLN A 79 10.39 -19.17 5.68
N GLY A 80 11.23 -18.87 6.65
CA GLY A 80 12.59 -19.39 6.74
C GLY A 80 13.62 -18.33 7.08
N GLY A 81 14.74 -18.81 7.63
CA GLY A 81 15.87 -17.96 7.97
C GLY A 81 16.70 -17.63 6.74
N HIS A 82 17.06 -16.38 6.60
CA HIS A 82 18.01 -15.90 5.62
C HIS A 82 19.34 -15.54 6.30
N ALA A 83 20.44 -15.80 5.65
CA ALA A 83 21.71 -15.17 6.03
C ALA A 83 21.59 -13.64 5.82
N PRO A 84 22.34 -12.83 6.57
CA PRO A 84 22.28 -11.37 6.38
C PRO A 84 22.62 -10.99 4.93
N PHE A 85 21.80 -10.10 4.38
CA PHE A 85 22.03 -9.50 3.07
C PHE A 85 23.05 -8.36 3.17
N ASP A 86 23.89 -8.19 2.17
CA ASP A 86 24.86 -7.08 2.14
C ASP A 86 24.15 -5.72 2.12
N LEU A 87 22.99 -5.64 1.46
CA LEU A 87 22.15 -4.43 1.38
C LEU A 87 20.68 -4.80 1.18
N ALA A 88 19.78 -4.08 1.85
CA ALA A 88 18.36 -4.07 1.54
C ALA A 88 17.95 -2.72 0.92
N LEU A 89 17.23 -2.77 -0.18
CA LEU A 89 16.61 -1.62 -0.85
C LEU A 89 15.15 -1.56 -0.43
N GLY A 90 14.79 -0.61 0.42
CA GLY A 90 13.40 -0.36 0.81
C GLY A 90 12.70 0.55 -0.19
N ILE A 91 11.65 0.08 -0.84
CA ILE A 91 10.87 0.89 -1.79
C ILE A 91 10.06 1.93 -1.02
N ALA A 92 10.29 3.20 -1.30
CA ALA A 92 9.69 4.34 -0.60
C ALA A 92 9.88 4.26 0.94
N ALA A 93 9.09 5.03 1.69
CA ALA A 93 9.15 5.01 3.15
C ALA A 93 8.53 3.74 3.75
N ALA A 94 7.56 3.14 3.05
CA ALA A 94 6.88 1.93 3.54
C ALA A 94 7.81 0.72 3.48
N GLY A 95 8.47 0.47 2.36
CA GLY A 95 9.44 -0.62 2.22
C GLY A 95 10.66 -0.45 3.12
N GLU A 96 11.14 0.79 3.33
CA GLU A 96 12.21 1.06 4.31
C GLU A 96 11.78 0.67 5.73
N ARG A 97 10.58 1.07 6.17
CA ARG A 97 10.05 0.70 7.49
C ARG A 97 9.94 -0.82 7.67
N VAL A 98 9.46 -1.52 6.65
CA VAL A 98 9.37 -2.99 6.65
C VAL A 98 10.76 -3.61 6.77
N ALA A 99 11.74 -3.14 6.00
CA ALA A 99 13.11 -3.64 6.06
C ALA A 99 13.72 -3.44 7.45
N LEU A 100 13.55 -2.27 8.06
CA LEU A 100 14.03 -1.97 9.41
C LEU A 100 13.32 -2.84 10.46
N ALA A 101 12.01 -3.04 10.36
CA ALA A 101 11.24 -3.87 11.27
C ALA A 101 11.63 -5.36 11.17
N LEU A 102 11.87 -5.89 9.98
CA LEU A 102 12.42 -7.23 9.78
C LEU A 102 13.85 -7.35 10.32
N HIS A 103 14.70 -6.34 10.07
CA HIS A 103 16.06 -6.34 10.60
C HIS A 103 16.08 -6.41 12.13
N ALA A 104 15.26 -5.60 12.80
CA ALA A 104 15.21 -5.57 14.25
C ALA A 104 14.88 -6.95 14.90
N ARG A 105 14.14 -7.81 14.16
CA ARG A 105 13.73 -9.14 14.63
C ARG A 105 14.67 -10.27 14.20
N THR A 106 15.34 -10.10 13.06
CA THR A 106 16.04 -11.21 12.40
C THR A 106 17.52 -10.96 12.13
N GLY A 107 17.94 -9.69 12.13
CA GLY A 107 19.28 -9.31 11.70
C GLY A 107 19.52 -9.41 10.17
N TRP A 108 18.50 -9.71 9.36
CA TRP A 108 18.68 -9.96 7.91
C TRP A 108 19.21 -8.76 7.12
N PHE A 109 18.90 -7.52 7.52
CA PHE A 109 19.18 -6.31 6.74
C PHE A 109 20.08 -5.30 7.49
N PRO A 110 21.34 -5.63 7.76
CA PRO A 110 22.24 -4.75 8.56
C PRO A 110 22.46 -3.38 7.90
N ARG A 111 22.23 -3.28 6.59
CA ARG A 111 22.25 -2.01 5.85
C ARG A 111 20.95 -1.88 5.05
N VAL A 112 20.24 -0.77 5.26
CA VAL A 112 19.01 -0.44 4.53
C VAL A 112 19.23 0.87 3.78
N ARG A 113 18.85 0.89 2.50
CA ARG A 113 18.82 2.09 1.65
C ARG A 113 17.42 2.29 1.13
N ARG A 114 16.87 3.47 1.34
CA ARG A 114 15.57 3.82 0.78
C ARG A 114 15.71 4.22 -0.70
N LEU A 115 14.81 3.69 -1.53
CA LEU A 115 14.56 4.17 -2.88
C LEU A 115 13.43 5.19 -2.85
N GLY A 116 13.71 6.41 -3.28
CA GLY A 116 12.74 7.49 -3.36
C GLY A 116 11.87 7.36 -4.61
N LEU A 117 10.85 6.51 -4.57
CA LEU A 117 9.98 6.19 -5.70
C LEU A 117 8.51 6.35 -5.34
N THR A 118 7.69 6.74 -6.32
CA THR A 118 6.23 6.74 -6.22
C THR A 118 5.60 6.43 -7.58
N ARG A 119 4.31 6.13 -7.57
CA ARG A 119 3.51 5.97 -8.79
C ARG A 119 2.78 7.26 -9.10
N GLU A 120 2.79 7.66 -10.35
CA GLU A 120 2.05 8.78 -10.88
C GLU A 120 1.16 8.31 -12.02
N GLU A 121 -0.06 8.82 -12.11
CA GLU A 121 -0.95 8.52 -13.23
C GLU A 121 -0.33 9.01 -14.54
N ASP A 122 -0.42 8.18 -15.59
CA ASP A 122 0.18 8.46 -16.90
C ASP A 122 -0.74 9.23 -17.84
N GLY A 123 -1.93 9.64 -17.37
CA GLY A 123 -2.96 10.33 -18.15
C GLY A 123 -3.67 9.45 -19.18
N ARG A 124 -3.39 8.13 -19.22
CA ARG A 124 -4.00 7.13 -20.10
C ARG A 124 -4.71 6.01 -19.34
N GLY A 125 -4.98 6.26 -18.04
CA GLY A 125 -5.58 5.26 -17.13
C GLY A 125 -4.59 4.24 -16.56
N GLY A 126 -3.27 4.44 -16.77
CA GLY A 126 -2.21 3.65 -16.21
C GLY A 126 -1.37 4.44 -15.21
N TYR A 127 -0.27 3.81 -14.74
CA TYR A 127 0.68 4.41 -13.81
C TYR A 127 2.10 4.29 -14.34
N ARG A 128 2.91 5.30 -14.10
CA ARG A 128 4.36 5.29 -14.30
C ARG A 128 5.08 5.43 -12.97
N LEU A 129 6.27 4.86 -12.88
CA LEU A 129 7.16 5.04 -11.74
C LEU A 129 7.93 6.35 -11.90
N VAL A 130 7.92 7.18 -10.84
CA VAL A 130 8.66 8.44 -10.80
C VAL A 130 9.51 8.52 -9.53
N SER A 131 10.66 9.20 -9.65
CA SER A 131 11.49 9.48 -8.48
C SER A 131 10.86 10.60 -7.63
N THR A 132 10.86 10.42 -6.32
CA THR A 132 10.47 11.45 -5.34
C THR A 132 11.66 12.26 -4.83
N VAL A 133 12.86 11.94 -5.31
CA VAL A 133 14.12 12.63 -5.01
C VAL A 133 14.76 13.11 -6.32
N PRO A 134 15.71 14.06 -6.29
CA PRO A 134 16.34 14.57 -7.51
C PRO A 134 17.06 13.51 -8.34
N ALA A 135 17.59 12.44 -7.70
CA ALA A 135 18.28 11.35 -8.37
C ALA A 135 17.28 10.41 -9.07
N PRO A 136 17.42 10.11 -10.37
CA PRO A 136 16.63 9.09 -11.05
C PRO A 136 16.97 7.69 -10.52
N LEU A 137 16.12 6.69 -10.79
CA LEU A 137 16.29 5.33 -10.26
C LEU A 137 17.69 4.74 -10.53
N PRO A 138 18.28 4.83 -11.73
CA PRO A 138 19.62 4.31 -11.95
C PRO A 138 20.70 4.90 -11.01
N ASP A 139 20.61 6.18 -10.71
CA ASP A 139 21.55 6.85 -9.80
C ASP A 139 21.34 6.42 -8.33
N GLN A 140 20.09 6.18 -7.93
CA GLN A 140 19.77 5.65 -6.60
C GLN A 140 20.29 4.21 -6.42
N LEU A 141 20.53 3.49 -7.51
CA LEU A 141 21.03 2.12 -7.54
C LEU A 141 22.57 2.02 -7.65
N GLN A 142 23.29 3.14 -7.60
CA GLN A 142 24.76 3.10 -7.66
C GLN A 142 25.37 2.26 -6.53
N GLY A 143 26.40 1.46 -6.86
CA GLY A 143 27.14 0.62 -5.92
C GLY A 143 26.45 -0.71 -5.56
N ILE A 144 25.24 -1.00 -6.06
CA ILE A 144 24.56 -2.28 -5.74
C ILE A 144 25.22 -3.47 -6.45
N ALA A 145 25.90 -3.23 -7.56
CA ALA A 145 26.62 -4.28 -8.30
C ALA A 145 27.75 -4.92 -7.48
N GLU A 146 28.27 -4.24 -6.48
CA GLU A 146 29.32 -4.71 -5.58
C GLU A 146 28.77 -5.61 -4.45
N CYS A 147 27.46 -5.60 -4.21
CA CYS A 147 26.83 -6.43 -3.19
C CYS A 147 26.80 -7.89 -3.64
N ARG A 148 27.19 -8.82 -2.78
CA ARG A 148 27.11 -10.27 -3.02
C ARG A 148 25.69 -10.78 -2.88
N THR A 149 24.92 -10.18 -1.98
CA THR A 149 23.53 -10.49 -1.73
C THR A 149 22.72 -9.19 -1.57
N LEU A 150 21.55 -9.14 -2.21
CA LEU A 150 20.69 -7.97 -2.22
C LEU A 150 19.26 -8.34 -1.85
N ALA A 151 18.63 -7.55 -1.00
CA ALA A 151 17.20 -7.63 -0.75
C ALA A 151 16.48 -6.43 -1.37
N VAL A 152 15.29 -6.63 -1.94
CA VAL A 152 14.37 -5.55 -2.33
C VAL A 152 13.09 -5.72 -1.53
N VAL A 153 12.74 -4.71 -0.74
CA VAL A 153 11.68 -4.79 0.26
C VAL A 153 10.59 -3.76 -0.03
N ASP A 154 9.35 -4.20 -0.05
CA ASP A 154 8.16 -3.34 -0.12
C ASP A 154 7.14 -3.75 0.96
N ASP A 155 6.15 -2.92 1.23
CA ASP A 155 5.05 -3.29 2.13
C ASP A 155 3.98 -4.09 1.37
N THR A 156 3.63 -3.68 0.16
CA THR A 156 2.52 -4.25 -0.60
C THR A 156 2.84 -4.41 -2.08
N ILE A 157 2.74 -5.64 -2.59
CA ILE A 157 2.75 -5.91 -4.03
C ILE A 157 1.30 -5.97 -4.53
N PHE A 158 0.81 -4.83 -5.00
CA PHE A 158 -0.55 -4.68 -5.51
C PHE A 158 -0.67 -5.15 -6.97
N SER A 159 -0.18 -4.36 -7.92
CA SER A 159 -0.06 -4.74 -9.34
C SER A 159 1.33 -5.28 -9.71
N GLY A 160 2.25 -5.25 -8.77
CA GLY A 160 3.66 -5.59 -9.01
C GLY A 160 4.46 -4.54 -9.79
N LEU A 161 3.84 -3.47 -10.27
CA LEU A 161 4.49 -2.47 -11.14
C LEU A 161 5.79 -1.93 -10.51
N THR A 162 5.74 -1.43 -9.29
CA THR A 162 6.89 -0.78 -8.64
C THR A 162 8.03 -1.77 -8.41
N MET A 163 7.74 -2.93 -7.82
CA MET A 163 8.73 -3.97 -7.55
C MET A 163 9.37 -4.46 -8.86
N ARG A 164 8.56 -4.76 -9.88
CA ARG A 164 9.06 -5.19 -11.18
C ARG A 164 9.92 -4.14 -11.85
N SER A 165 9.49 -2.87 -11.87
CA SER A 165 10.27 -1.79 -12.48
C SER A 165 11.64 -1.59 -11.82
N VAL A 166 11.74 -1.85 -10.51
CA VAL A 166 13.04 -1.83 -9.81
C VAL A 166 13.89 -3.03 -10.22
N LEU A 167 13.32 -4.24 -10.24
CA LEU A 167 14.05 -5.48 -10.57
C LEU A 167 14.43 -5.54 -12.04
N GLU A 168 13.62 -5.03 -12.96
CA GLU A 168 13.90 -5.03 -14.41
C GLU A 168 15.11 -4.15 -14.81
N VAL A 169 15.55 -3.24 -13.93
CA VAL A 169 16.80 -2.47 -14.13
C VAL A 169 18.04 -3.28 -13.78
N PHE A 170 17.89 -4.39 -13.03
CA PHE A 170 19.02 -5.20 -12.59
C PHE A 170 19.53 -6.11 -13.71
N SER A 171 20.85 -6.32 -13.76
CA SER A 171 21.43 -7.33 -14.64
C SER A 171 21.01 -8.74 -14.22
N PRO A 172 21.03 -9.73 -15.13
CA PRO A 172 20.73 -11.12 -14.77
C PRO A 172 21.62 -11.67 -13.63
N ASP A 173 22.89 -11.27 -13.58
CA ASP A 173 23.81 -11.64 -12.51
C ASP A 173 23.35 -11.03 -11.17
N LEU A 174 22.92 -9.78 -11.14
CA LEU A 174 22.42 -9.15 -9.93
C LEU A 174 21.08 -9.77 -9.48
N LEU A 175 20.18 -10.08 -10.41
CA LEU A 175 18.91 -10.77 -10.10
C LEU A 175 19.13 -12.14 -9.47
N SER A 176 20.16 -12.89 -9.91
CA SER A 176 20.47 -14.24 -9.38
C SER A 176 20.86 -14.23 -7.89
N ARG A 177 21.27 -13.10 -7.35
CA ARG A 177 21.68 -12.88 -5.94
C ARG A 177 20.78 -11.88 -5.21
N THR A 178 19.61 -11.59 -5.81
CA THR A 178 18.58 -10.73 -5.24
C THR A 178 17.42 -11.57 -4.69
N HIS A 179 16.84 -11.15 -3.56
CA HIS A 179 15.63 -11.71 -2.99
C HIS A 179 14.63 -10.57 -2.70
N ALA A 180 13.40 -10.72 -3.16
CA ALA A 180 12.34 -9.76 -2.90
C ALA A 180 11.54 -10.13 -1.62
N PHE A 181 11.10 -9.13 -0.88
CA PHE A 181 10.28 -9.28 0.32
C PHE A 181 9.09 -8.35 0.26
N CYS A 182 7.92 -8.82 0.72
CA CYS A 182 6.79 -7.94 0.99
C CYS A 182 5.94 -8.48 2.15
N LEU A 183 5.20 -7.60 2.80
CA LEU A 183 4.26 -8.01 3.85
C LEU A 183 3.04 -8.68 3.26
N ARG A 184 2.55 -8.18 2.11
CA ARG A 184 1.34 -8.67 1.48
C ARG A 184 1.34 -8.44 -0.03
N GLY A 185 0.55 -9.24 -0.73
CA GLY A 185 0.36 -9.07 -2.18
C GLY A 185 -0.72 -9.97 -2.73
N VAL A 186 -1.07 -9.75 -3.99
CA VAL A 186 -2.01 -10.57 -4.74
C VAL A 186 -1.26 -11.70 -5.42
N ALA A 187 -1.83 -12.89 -5.45
CA ALA A 187 -1.19 -14.10 -5.95
C ALA A 187 -0.57 -13.94 -7.35
N ASP A 188 -1.31 -13.38 -8.30
CA ASP A 188 -0.82 -13.19 -9.68
C ASP A 188 0.35 -12.22 -9.75
N SER A 189 0.30 -11.12 -8.97
CA SER A 189 1.38 -10.13 -8.91
C SER A 189 2.62 -10.68 -8.23
N ILE A 190 2.44 -11.45 -7.16
CA ILE A 190 3.52 -12.18 -6.47
C ILE A 190 4.19 -13.16 -7.44
N ALA A 191 3.39 -13.97 -8.16
CA ALA A 191 3.91 -14.92 -9.16
C ALA A 191 4.65 -14.23 -10.31
N ALA A 192 4.19 -13.03 -10.72
CA ALA A 192 4.86 -12.26 -11.76
C ALA A 192 6.22 -11.72 -11.30
N VAL A 193 6.34 -11.24 -10.06
CA VAL A 193 7.63 -10.80 -9.47
C VAL A 193 8.55 -12.00 -9.24
N ALA A 194 8.02 -13.12 -8.77
CA ALA A 194 8.80 -14.35 -8.50
C ALA A 194 9.48 -14.95 -9.75
N LYS A 195 9.04 -14.55 -10.95
CA LYS A 195 9.74 -14.90 -12.20
C LYS A 195 11.08 -14.18 -12.38
N LEU A 196 11.28 -13.07 -11.70
CA LEU A 196 12.51 -12.26 -11.80
C LEU A 196 13.54 -12.68 -10.74
N CYS A 197 13.12 -12.89 -9.52
CA CYS A 197 13.97 -13.35 -8.42
C CYS A 197 13.12 -14.05 -7.34
N PRO A 198 13.74 -14.84 -6.42
CA PRO A 198 13.03 -15.40 -5.27
C PRO A 198 12.29 -14.32 -4.48
N LEU A 199 11.07 -14.63 -3.99
CA LEU A 199 10.23 -13.70 -3.26
C LEU A 199 9.61 -14.36 -2.03
N THR A 200 9.67 -13.66 -0.89
CA THR A 200 8.98 -14.01 0.34
C THR A 200 7.87 -13.00 0.62
N ALA A 201 6.63 -13.47 0.74
CA ALA A 201 5.46 -12.65 1.04
C ALA A 201 4.75 -13.15 2.30
N GLY A 202 4.43 -12.27 3.24
CA GLY A 202 3.76 -12.64 4.49
C GLY A 202 2.32 -13.09 4.27
N VAL A 203 1.56 -12.31 3.50
CA VAL A 203 0.17 -12.60 3.15
C VAL A 203 0.02 -12.59 1.63
N VAL A 204 -0.49 -13.70 1.08
CA VAL A 204 -0.80 -13.81 -0.34
C VAL A 204 -2.31 -13.95 -0.49
N ALA A 205 -2.97 -12.92 -1.00
CA ALA A 205 -4.39 -12.93 -1.23
C ALA A 205 -4.72 -13.61 -2.57
N PRO A 206 -5.67 -14.54 -2.61
CA PRO A 206 -6.11 -15.17 -3.84
C PRO A 206 -6.96 -14.22 -4.68
N GLY A 207 -6.98 -14.44 -6.01
CA GLY A 207 -7.83 -13.71 -6.93
C GLY A 207 -7.16 -12.48 -7.54
N ARG A 208 -7.98 -11.70 -8.26
CA ARG A 208 -7.53 -10.51 -9.01
C ARG A 208 -7.74 -9.26 -8.19
N ILE A 209 -6.76 -8.36 -8.26
CA ILE A 209 -6.86 -7.08 -7.56
C ILE A 209 -8.00 -6.24 -8.10
N LEU A 210 -8.72 -5.56 -7.19
CA LEU A 210 -9.91 -4.73 -7.43
C LEU A 210 -11.15 -5.47 -7.94
N GLU A 211 -11.02 -6.73 -8.39
CA GLU A 211 -12.15 -7.56 -8.79
C GLU A 211 -12.56 -8.54 -7.68
N ASP A 212 -11.60 -9.29 -7.15
CA ASP A 212 -11.83 -10.30 -6.13
C ASP A 212 -11.34 -9.83 -4.75
N VAL A 213 -10.29 -9.01 -4.74
CA VAL A 213 -9.61 -8.58 -3.51
C VAL A 213 -9.14 -7.14 -3.59
N SER A 214 -9.11 -6.45 -2.46
CA SER A 214 -8.45 -5.15 -2.32
C SER A 214 -7.67 -5.06 -1.00
N PHE A 215 -6.67 -4.19 -1.00
CA PHE A 215 -5.89 -3.84 0.19
C PHE A 215 -6.01 -2.34 0.47
N ILE A 216 -6.32 -1.98 1.69
CA ILE A 216 -6.29 -0.59 2.14
C ILE A 216 -5.49 -0.46 3.44
N ASN A 217 -4.94 0.72 3.65
CA ASN A 217 -4.41 1.11 4.95
C ASN A 217 -5.54 1.77 5.76
N ALA A 218 -5.66 1.45 7.04
CA ALA A 218 -6.68 2.04 7.89
C ALA A 218 -6.51 3.56 8.02
N SER A 219 -5.26 4.06 8.00
CA SER A 219 -4.99 5.50 7.92
C SER A 219 -5.65 6.17 6.71
N GLY A 220 -5.72 5.46 5.58
CA GLY A 220 -6.38 5.93 4.38
C GLY A 220 -7.89 6.15 4.52
N LEU A 221 -8.54 5.41 5.42
CA LEU A 221 -9.96 5.65 5.71
C LEU A 221 -10.20 7.04 6.31
N VAL A 222 -9.27 7.53 7.12
CA VAL A 222 -9.46 8.71 7.96
C VAL A 222 -8.65 9.93 7.55
N ARG A 223 -7.54 9.77 6.81
CA ARG A 223 -6.61 10.86 6.44
C ARG A 223 -6.75 11.28 4.99
N ARG A 224 -6.65 12.59 4.74
CA ARG A 224 -6.82 13.26 3.44
C ARG A 224 -5.63 13.11 2.47
N VAL A 225 -4.75 12.16 2.67
CA VAL A 225 -3.60 11.92 1.77
C VAL A 225 -3.79 10.73 0.85
N SER A 226 -4.89 9.99 0.99
CA SER A 226 -5.09 8.68 0.36
C SER A 226 -5.56 8.79 -1.08
N ILE A 227 -6.41 9.78 -1.39
CA ILE A 227 -6.92 10.03 -2.73
C ILE A 227 -6.44 11.42 -3.15
N ARG A 228 -5.80 11.51 -4.30
CA ARG A 228 -5.34 12.78 -4.88
C ARG A 228 -6.07 13.03 -6.20
N PRO A 229 -7.29 13.59 -6.15
CA PRO A 229 -8.02 13.96 -7.36
C PRO A 229 -7.25 15.06 -8.11
N GLN A 230 -7.25 15.01 -9.44
CA GLN A 230 -6.59 16.01 -10.24
C GLN A 230 -7.22 17.40 -9.98
N GLY A 231 -6.38 18.40 -9.63
CA GLY A 231 -6.82 19.78 -9.42
C GLY A 231 -7.69 20.03 -8.18
N ARG A 232 -7.78 19.06 -7.26
CA ARG A 232 -8.55 19.18 -6.00
C ARG A 232 -7.70 18.80 -4.79
N PRO A 233 -8.07 19.23 -3.58
CA PRO A 233 -7.42 18.79 -2.35
C PRO A 233 -7.47 17.26 -2.20
N PRO A 234 -6.47 16.63 -1.54
CA PRO A 234 -6.52 15.22 -1.24
C PRO A 234 -7.69 14.89 -0.32
N LEU A 235 -8.27 13.71 -0.51
CA LEU A 235 -9.40 13.19 0.24
C LEU A 235 -8.98 11.95 1.03
N ALA A 236 -9.66 11.70 2.15
CA ALA A 236 -9.71 10.41 2.80
C ALA A 236 -10.82 9.54 2.15
N PHE A 237 -10.76 8.22 2.35
CA PHE A 237 -11.80 7.35 1.79
C PHE A 237 -13.19 7.64 2.36
N PHE A 238 -13.30 8.04 3.65
CA PHE A 238 -14.60 8.37 4.23
C PHE A 238 -15.28 9.60 3.57
N GLU A 239 -14.54 10.41 2.85
CA GLU A 239 -15.08 11.57 2.09
C GLU A 239 -15.64 11.15 0.72
N ARG A 240 -15.58 9.86 0.39
CA ARG A 240 -16.20 9.21 -0.77
C ARG A 240 -17.21 8.16 -0.29
N PRO A 241 -18.43 8.57 0.12
CA PRO A 241 -19.43 7.67 0.70
C PRO A 241 -19.78 6.46 -0.18
N GLU A 242 -19.75 6.64 -1.50
CA GLU A 242 -19.96 5.56 -2.47
C GLU A 242 -18.92 4.44 -2.36
N TRP A 243 -17.66 4.76 -2.05
CA TRP A 243 -16.61 3.78 -1.80
C TRP A 243 -16.84 3.03 -0.49
N ILE A 244 -17.16 3.80 0.56
CA ILE A 244 -17.43 3.19 1.87
C ILE A 244 -18.64 2.26 1.77
N ARG A 245 -19.71 2.66 1.05
CA ARG A 245 -20.88 1.81 0.83
C ARG A 245 -20.53 0.53 0.04
N ALA A 246 -19.65 0.63 -0.96
CA ALA A 246 -19.20 -0.53 -1.71
C ALA A 246 -18.44 -1.54 -0.86
N TRP A 247 -17.61 -1.07 0.08
CA TRP A 247 -16.79 -1.94 0.94
C TRP A 247 -17.52 -2.38 2.21
N PHE A 248 -18.38 -1.54 2.79
CA PHE A 248 -19.05 -1.78 4.06
C PHE A 248 -20.58 -1.63 3.92
N PRO A 249 -21.24 -2.41 3.04
CA PRO A 249 -22.68 -2.27 2.80
C PRO A 249 -23.48 -2.49 4.09
N GLY A 250 -24.46 -1.60 4.31
CA GLY A 250 -25.32 -1.63 5.50
C GLY A 250 -24.66 -1.08 6.78
N ARG A 251 -23.40 -0.66 6.72
CA ARG A 251 -22.66 -0.01 7.83
C ARG A 251 -21.91 1.25 7.39
N ASP A 252 -22.10 1.63 6.15
CA ASP A 252 -21.42 2.77 5.53
C ASP A 252 -21.60 4.07 6.32
N GLU A 253 -22.79 4.36 6.80
CA GLU A 253 -23.07 5.57 7.61
C GLU A 253 -22.27 5.57 8.91
N GLU A 254 -22.23 4.44 9.62
CA GLU A 254 -21.52 4.30 10.88
C GLU A 254 -20.00 4.38 10.69
N VAL A 255 -19.48 3.73 9.64
CA VAL A 255 -18.05 3.82 9.25
C VAL A 255 -17.68 5.27 8.92
N VAL A 256 -18.48 5.96 8.09
CA VAL A 256 -18.24 7.37 7.74
C VAL A 256 -18.27 8.26 8.99
N ALA A 257 -19.26 8.08 9.86
CA ALA A 257 -19.38 8.87 11.09
C ALA A 257 -18.17 8.67 12.02
N THR A 258 -17.73 7.41 12.19
CA THR A 258 -16.57 7.07 13.02
C THR A 258 -15.28 7.63 12.42
N CYS A 259 -15.06 7.47 11.11
CA CYS A 259 -13.90 8.02 10.41
C CYS A 259 -13.86 9.56 10.50
N ARG A 260 -15.00 10.24 10.32
CA ARG A 260 -15.09 11.71 10.44
C ARG A 260 -14.71 12.19 11.83
N ARG A 261 -15.19 11.53 12.88
CA ARG A 261 -14.86 11.87 14.27
C ARG A 261 -13.37 11.64 14.55
N LEU A 262 -12.81 10.54 14.05
CA LEU A 262 -11.39 10.23 14.21
C LEU A 262 -10.52 11.22 13.41
N ASN A 263 -10.89 11.53 12.16
CA ASN A 263 -10.19 12.54 11.35
C ASN A 263 -10.11 13.91 12.06
N ALA A 264 -11.20 14.35 12.66
CA ALA A 264 -11.24 15.64 13.38
C ALA A 264 -10.29 15.69 14.59
N LEU A 265 -9.90 14.54 15.15
CA LEU A 265 -8.89 14.46 16.22
C LEU A 265 -7.46 14.34 15.66
N LEU A 266 -7.29 13.67 14.52
CA LEU A 266 -5.96 13.42 13.92
C LEU A 266 -5.49 14.57 13.03
N GLU A 267 -6.42 15.26 12.39
CA GLU A 267 -6.18 16.38 11.48
C GLU A 267 -7.07 17.57 11.87
N PRO A 268 -6.82 18.21 13.03
CA PRO A 268 -7.61 19.37 13.41
C PRO A 268 -7.47 20.45 12.34
N ILE A 269 -8.61 21.01 11.94
CA ILE A 269 -8.65 22.14 10.99
C ILE A 269 -7.89 23.30 11.65
N ALA A 270 -6.78 23.73 11.01
CA ALA A 270 -5.98 24.87 11.43
C ALA A 270 -6.74 26.19 11.20
#